data_7026448ed31f510010e4aa5f34760d0a
#
_entry.id   7026448ed31f510010e4aa5f34760d0a
#
_cell.length_a   1.000
_cell.length_b   1.000
_cell.length_c   1.000
_cell.angle_alpha   90.00
_cell.angle_beta   90.00
_cell.angle_gamma   90.00
#
_symmetry.space_group_name_H-M   'P 1'
#
loop_
_entity.id
_entity.type
_entity.pdbx_description
1 polymer ?
#
loop_
_entity_poly.entity_id
_entity_poly.type
_entity_poly.pdbx_seq_one_letter_code
_entity_poly.pdbx_strand_id
1 'polypeptide(L)'
;MKQKKIMKKTNLFIGLFLSLSTLVAQEITEPTLIKAASTNTLDIPYEKWELPNGLKVLIHEDHSDPIVHVHVTYHVGSNRETAGKSGFAHFFEHMMFQGSEHVPDEVAPRIIAEAGGRLNGTTNSDRTVYFQTVPSNHLETMLWLEADRMGFLLNAVTQKKFENQRDAVTNEKYQNQVNQPYGMTYEILGQTLYPPSHPYNWPVIGYVDDLDRATVDDLKNFFLRWYGPNNAILTISGDVTSDQVIPLVEKYFGSINRGPEVRRQRMNVPRLSSDVYTGYTDNTYLPLTLMVFPTVPNYHKDEAPLDMLAALMGDGKKSIFYKNFVKSEKAIEAGVNHPCREISGEFTFQVVSFPDWQEDIGIYFNNIEADIRNTIAEWEEKGFTDEDLSMVKTGMESQNLDRKTSIASKARTISSWEWLGRGKYNISSELERYNNVTREDVMRVFNKYIKNRKAVICQVRPKSPFVEKLDSMISINPNSNLILEEDPQY
;
A
#
# COMPACT_ATOMS: atom_id res chain seq x y z
N MET A 1 92.30 28.13 11.20
CA MET A 1 91.39 28.35 12.36
C MET A 1 90.11 29.00 11.86
N LYS A 2 89.02 28.25 11.71
CA LYS A 2 87.73 28.78 11.27
C LYS A 2 86.67 28.21 12.19
N GLN A 3 86.02 29.08 12.96
CA GLN A 3 84.90 28.78 13.82
C GLN A 3 83.64 28.54 12.98
N LYS A 4 82.99 27.43 13.16
CA LYS A 4 81.67 27.13 12.60
C LYS A 4 80.58 27.61 13.56
N LYS A 5 79.75 28.54 13.10
CA LYS A 5 78.53 28.99 13.74
C LYS A 5 77.45 27.93 13.58
N ILE A 6 76.89 27.39 14.67
CA ILE A 6 75.75 26.49 14.71
C ILE A 6 74.50 27.36 14.84
N MET A 7 73.65 27.31 13.79
CA MET A 7 72.28 27.90 13.85
C MET A 7 71.32 26.91 14.45
N LYS A 8 70.75 27.28 15.60
CA LYS A 8 69.61 26.55 16.18
C LYS A 8 68.35 26.86 15.37
N LYS A 9 67.71 25.81 14.79
CA LYS A 9 66.36 25.91 14.24
C LYS A 9 65.35 25.72 15.37
N THR A 10 64.56 26.76 15.66
CA THR A 10 63.42 26.71 16.55
C THR A 10 62.22 26.17 15.77
N ASN A 11 61.76 24.99 16.09
CA ASN A 11 60.51 24.43 15.56
C ASN A 11 59.34 25.03 16.30
N LEU A 12 58.56 25.87 15.63
CA LEU A 12 57.26 26.35 16.10
C LEU A 12 56.18 25.29 15.84
N PHE A 13 55.77 24.58 16.90
CA PHE A 13 54.60 23.71 16.83
C PHE A 13 53.37 24.57 16.92
N ILE A 14 52.66 24.73 15.80
CA ILE A 14 51.29 25.29 15.79
C ILE A 14 50.36 24.11 16.12
N GLY A 15 49.87 24.06 17.35
CA GLY A 15 48.83 23.14 17.80
C GLY A 15 47.47 23.57 17.20
N LEU A 16 47.00 22.82 16.19
CA LEU A 16 45.65 22.96 15.66
C LEU A 16 44.68 22.31 16.66
N PHE A 17 44.04 23.11 17.53
CA PHE A 17 42.93 22.67 18.34
C PHE A 17 41.72 22.46 17.41
N LEU A 18 41.47 21.21 16.98
CA LEU A 18 40.19 20.80 16.46
C LEU A 18 39.20 20.73 17.64
N SER A 19 38.39 21.77 17.78
CA SER A 19 37.19 21.69 18.61
C SER A 19 36.21 20.71 17.95
N LEU A 20 36.20 19.45 18.39
CA LEU A 20 35.09 18.54 18.18
C LEU A 20 33.89 19.14 18.93
N SER A 21 33.03 19.86 18.23
CA SER A 21 31.67 20.09 18.68
C SER A 21 30.94 18.75 18.63
N THR A 22 30.93 18.01 19.73
CA THR A 22 29.96 16.97 19.99
C THR A 22 28.60 17.64 19.98
N LEU A 23 27.85 17.47 18.87
CA LEU A 23 26.41 17.62 18.92
C LEU A 23 25.92 16.54 19.89
N VAL A 24 25.72 16.91 21.13
CA VAL A 24 24.90 16.13 22.06
C VAL A 24 23.49 16.20 21.47
N ALA A 25 23.04 15.10 20.85
CA ALA A 25 21.63 14.96 20.56
C ALA A 25 20.91 15.11 21.89
N GLN A 26 20.14 16.18 22.04
CA GLN A 26 19.33 16.40 23.22
C GLN A 26 18.37 15.23 23.31
N GLU A 27 18.49 14.38 24.33
CA GLU A 27 17.52 13.32 24.57
C GLU A 27 16.16 13.99 24.78
N ILE A 28 15.22 13.70 23.89
CA ILE A 28 13.83 14.13 24.03
C ILE A 28 13.28 13.38 25.24
N THR A 29 12.98 14.05 26.30
CA THR A 29 12.49 13.45 27.55
C THR A 29 10.99 13.61 27.73
N GLU A 30 10.35 14.48 26.96
CA GLU A 30 8.92 14.77 27.01
C GLU A 30 8.33 14.78 25.59
N PRO A 31 6.99 14.59 25.44
CA PRO A 31 6.31 14.76 24.16
C PRO A 31 6.58 16.14 23.56
N THR A 32 6.98 16.19 22.30
CA THR A 32 7.34 17.42 21.63
C THR A 32 6.38 17.74 20.50
N LEU A 33 5.82 18.95 20.49
CA LEU A 33 5.02 19.44 19.36
C LEU A 33 5.93 19.71 18.16
N ILE A 34 5.76 18.94 17.10
CA ILE A 34 6.53 19.04 15.85
C ILE A 34 5.87 19.97 14.84
N LYS A 35 4.53 19.98 14.83
CA LYS A 35 3.74 20.79 13.89
C LYS A 35 2.43 21.19 14.52
N ALA A 36 2.13 22.49 14.52
CA ALA A 36 0.82 23.03 14.91
C ALA A 36 -0.23 22.78 13.80
N ALA A 37 -1.51 22.83 14.19
CA ALA A 37 -2.61 22.67 13.26
C ALA A 37 -2.61 23.79 12.19
N SER A 38 -2.97 23.41 10.94
CA SER A 38 -3.11 24.38 9.84
C SER A 38 -4.33 25.27 10.07
N THR A 39 -4.21 26.54 9.77
CA THR A 39 -5.32 27.49 9.73
C THR A 39 -5.99 27.58 8.37
N ASN A 40 -5.45 26.89 7.36
CA ASN A 40 -6.05 26.83 6.01
C ASN A 40 -7.31 25.96 6.04
N THR A 41 -8.46 26.53 5.76
CA THR A 41 -9.77 25.86 5.79
C THR A 41 -9.93 24.74 4.75
N LEU A 42 -9.09 24.75 3.70
CA LEU A 42 -9.08 23.69 2.70
C LEU A 42 -8.44 22.42 3.23
N ASP A 43 -7.42 22.55 4.08
CA ASP A 43 -6.69 21.42 4.64
C ASP A 43 -7.46 20.73 5.78
N ILE A 44 -7.01 19.55 6.17
CA ILE A 44 -7.39 18.90 7.41
C ILE A 44 -6.45 19.45 8.49
N PRO A 45 -6.94 20.25 9.46
CA PRO A 45 -6.09 20.75 10.52
C PRO A 45 -5.70 19.61 11.46
N TYR A 46 -4.43 19.50 11.81
CA TYR A 46 -3.96 18.54 12.81
C TYR A 46 -2.65 19.00 13.43
N GLU A 47 -2.46 18.65 14.69
CA GLU A 47 -1.18 18.75 15.37
C GLU A 47 -0.38 17.46 15.22
N LYS A 48 0.94 17.60 15.14
CA LYS A 48 1.86 16.48 15.14
C LYS A 48 2.79 16.58 16.33
N TRP A 49 2.78 15.54 17.13
CA TRP A 49 3.64 15.36 18.30
C TRP A 49 4.56 14.14 18.10
N GLU A 50 5.65 14.10 18.83
CA GLU A 50 6.56 12.95 18.87
C GLU A 50 6.95 12.65 20.32
N LEU A 51 6.80 11.38 20.73
CA LEU A 51 7.23 10.90 22.04
C LEU A 51 8.74 10.57 22.04
N PRO A 52 9.38 10.51 23.23
CA PRO A 52 10.79 10.15 23.36
C PRO A 52 11.16 8.80 22.72
N ASN A 53 10.24 7.82 22.73
CA ASN A 53 10.43 6.53 22.10
C ASN A 53 10.24 6.53 20.57
N GLY A 54 9.93 7.71 19.98
CA GLY A 54 9.76 7.89 18.55
C GLY A 54 8.36 7.63 18.00
N LEU A 55 7.37 7.40 18.87
CA LEU A 55 5.97 7.31 18.45
C LEU A 55 5.51 8.69 17.96
N LYS A 56 5.01 8.73 16.74
CA LYS A 56 4.38 9.93 16.18
C LYS A 56 2.91 9.93 16.52
N VAL A 57 2.41 11.06 16.99
CA VAL A 57 1.01 11.26 17.36
C VAL A 57 0.43 12.39 16.51
N LEU A 58 -0.66 12.11 15.81
CA LEU A 58 -1.39 13.09 15.01
C LEU A 58 -2.76 13.31 15.66
N ILE A 59 -3.11 14.55 15.94
CA ILE A 59 -4.36 14.91 16.60
C ILE A 59 -5.15 15.87 15.72
N HIS A 60 -6.34 15.45 15.31
CA HIS A 60 -7.31 16.27 14.60
C HIS A 60 -8.55 16.48 15.46
N GLU A 61 -8.71 17.70 15.97
CA GLU A 61 -9.86 18.11 16.78
C GLU A 61 -11.07 18.36 15.87
N ASP A 62 -12.18 17.67 16.15
CA ASP A 62 -13.44 17.82 15.42
C ASP A 62 -14.61 17.57 16.40
N HIS A 63 -15.22 18.64 16.87
CA HIS A 63 -16.28 18.62 17.87
C HIS A 63 -17.69 18.55 17.24
N SER A 64 -17.80 18.16 15.98
CA SER A 64 -19.10 18.07 15.28
C SER A 64 -20.00 16.95 15.82
N ASP A 65 -19.39 15.84 16.27
CA ASP A 65 -20.06 14.68 16.84
C ASP A 65 -19.31 14.18 18.08
N PRO A 66 -19.97 13.65 19.14
CA PRO A 66 -19.33 13.21 20.37
C PRO A 66 -18.66 11.82 20.21
N ILE A 67 -17.86 11.65 19.17
CA ILE A 67 -17.16 10.40 18.84
C ILE A 67 -15.67 10.67 18.59
N VAL A 68 -14.87 9.62 18.81
CA VAL A 68 -13.43 9.63 18.52
C VAL A 68 -13.04 8.43 17.69
N HIS A 69 -12.15 8.67 16.74
CA HIS A 69 -11.49 7.64 15.92
C HIS A 69 -10.02 7.55 16.30
N VAL A 70 -9.62 6.37 16.78
CA VAL A 70 -8.22 6.04 17.08
C VAL A 70 -7.69 5.12 15.99
N HIS A 71 -6.54 5.46 15.42
CA HIS A 71 -5.99 4.83 14.22
C HIS A 71 -4.48 4.67 14.37
N VAL A 72 -4.00 3.44 14.43
CA VAL A 72 -2.58 3.12 14.54
C VAL A 72 -2.09 2.53 13.23
N THR A 73 -1.17 3.22 12.56
CA THR A 73 -0.51 2.75 11.35
C THR A 73 0.91 2.31 11.68
N TYR A 74 1.22 1.05 11.41
CA TYR A 74 2.58 0.53 11.41
C TYR A 74 3.11 0.52 9.97
N HIS A 75 4.31 1.08 9.77
CA HIS A 75 4.96 1.05 8.46
C HIS A 75 5.61 -0.32 8.23
N VAL A 76 4.77 -1.33 8.20
CA VAL A 76 5.10 -2.74 7.95
C VAL A 76 3.93 -3.40 7.22
N GLY A 77 4.19 -3.96 6.07
CA GLY A 77 3.29 -4.79 5.27
C GLY A 77 4.07 -5.96 4.71
N SER A 78 3.53 -6.66 3.72
CA SER A 78 4.21 -7.79 3.11
C SER A 78 5.55 -7.43 2.46
N ASN A 79 5.80 -6.16 2.15
CA ASN A 79 7.08 -5.70 1.61
C ASN A 79 8.25 -5.80 2.62
N ARG A 80 7.98 -6.04 3.89
CA ARG A 80 8.99 -6.24 4.94
C ARG A 80 9.31 -7.70 5.21
N GLU A 81 8.61 -8.59 4.55
CA GLU A 81 8.84 -10.02 4.58
C GLU A 81 10.04 -10.42 3.72
N THR A 82 10.39 -11.68 3.76
CA THR A 82 11.45 -12.26 2.92
C THR A 82 10.88 -13.44 2.16
N ALA A 83 11.40 -13.71 0.96
CA ALA A 83 11.01 -14.87 0.18
C ALA A 83 11.11 -16.17 1.04
N GLY A 84 10.09 -17.00 1.01
CA GLY A 84 9.95 -18.20 1.84
C GLY A 84 9.40 -17.94 3.25
N LYS A 85 9.03 -16.69 3.57
CA LYS A 85 8.37 -16.27 4.81
C LYS A 85 7.34 -15.19 4.50
N SER A 86 6.45 -15.47 3.54
CA SER A 86 5.37 -14.56 3.14
C SER A 86 4.15 -14.70 4.06
N GLY A 87 3.32 -13.66 4.13
CA GLY A 87 2.08 -13.63 4.91
C GLY A 87 2.24 -13.20 6.37
N PHE A 88 3.45 -12.93 6.86
CA PHE A 88 3.68 -12.61 8.27
C PHE A 88 3.01 -11.30 8.72
N ALA A 89 3.01 -10.28 7.88
CA ALA A 89 2.38 -9.01 8.22
C ALA A 89 0.86 -9.16 8.40
N HIS A 90 0.20 -9.90 7.51
CA HIS A 90 -1.22 -10.21 7.59
C HIS A 90 -1.53 -11.17 8.75
N PHE A 91 -0.71 -12.19 8.94
CA PHE A 91 -0.82 -13.08 10.08
C PHE A 91 -0.72 -12.31 11.41
N PHE A 92 0.19 -11.31 11.47
CA PHE A 92 0.29 -10.45 12.64
C PHE A 92 -0.95 -9.59 12.84
N GLU A 93 -1.59 -9.13 11.77
CA GLU A 93 -2.88 -8.44 11.88
C GLU A 93 -3.87 -9.29 12.68
N HIS A 94 -4.03 -10.57 12.33
CA HIS A 94 -4.91 -11.51 13.06
C HIS A 94 -4.47 -11.71 14.51
N MET A 95 -3.18 -11.92 14.74
CA MET A 95 -2.65 -12.14 16.10
C MET A 95 -2.89 -10.95 17.03
N MET A 96 -2.90 -9.74 16.51
CA MET A 96 -3.15 -8.51 17.28
C MET A 96 -4.57 -8.42 17.86
N PHE A 97 -5.50 -9.24 17.41
CA PHE A 97 -6.86 -9.35 17.96
C PHE A 97 -7.00 -10.47 19.00
N GLN A 98 -5.95 -11.27 19.23
CA GLN A 98 -5.97 -12.43 20.13
C GLN A 98 -5.55 -12.11 21.57
N GLY A 99 -5.83 -10.86 22.02
CA GLY A 99 -5.45 -10.37 23.34
C GLY A 99 -3.99 -10.01 23.48
N SER A 100 -3.64 -9.52 24.66
CA SER A 100 -2.31 -9.08 25.06
C SER A 100 -2.10 -9.43 26.54
N GLU A 101 -1.00 -9.02 27.16
CA GLU A 101 -0.66 -9.42 28.54
C GLU A 101 -1.76 -9.07 29.54
N HIS A 102 -2.36 -7.86 29.41
CA HIS A 102 -3.36 -7.36 30.35
C HIS A 102 -4.81 -7.43 29.79
N VAL A 103 -4.97 -7.78 28.53
CA VAL A 103 -6.25 -7.88 27.84
C VAL A 103 -6.46 -9.29 27.32
N PRO A 104 -7.27 -10.14 28.00
CA PRO A 104 -7.56 -11.49 27.54
C PRO A 104 -8.20 -11.54 26.15
N ASP A 105 -8.18 -12.72 25.52
CA ASP A 105 -8.79 -12.94 24.20
C ASP A 105 -10.26 -12.49 24.19
N GLU A 106 -10.69 -11.90 23.06
CA GLU A 106 -12.04 -11.43 22.80
C GLU A 106 -12.52 -10.28 23.71
N VAL A 107 -11.71 -9.86 24.70
CA VAL A 107 -12.08 -8.78 25.62
C VAL A 107 -12.07 -7.42 24.93
N ALA A 108 -11.05 -7.12 24.12
CA ALA A 108 -10.97 -5.85 23.41
C ALA A 108 -12.13 -5.64 22.43
N PRO A 109 -12.47 -6.59 21.52
CA PRO A 109 -13.67 -6.46 20.67
C PRO A 109 -14.95 -6.29 21.47
N ARG A 110 -15.11 -7.00 22.59
CA ARG A 110 -16.27 -6.88 23.46
C ARG A 110 -16.39 -5.51 24.11
N ILE A 111 -15.30 -4.97 24.67
CA ILE A 111 -15.29 -3.62 25.28
C ILE A 111 -15.72 -2.57 24.25
N ILE A 112 -15.19 -2.68 23.02
CA ILE A 112 -15.50 -1.74 21.94
C ILE A 112 -16.95 -1.86 21.50
N ALA A 113 -17.48 -3.08 21.38
CA ALA A 113 -18.87 -3.31 21.03
C ALA A 113 -19.85 -2.84 22.14
N GLU A 114 -19.53 -3.08 23.42
CA GLU A 114 -20.31 -2.60 24.58
C GLU A 114 -20.32 -1.07 24.66
N ALA A 115 -19.22 -0.41 24.22
CA ALA A 115 -19.16 1.04 24.08
C ALA A 115 -19.96 1.58 22.87
N GLY A 116 -20.57 0.71 22.05
CA GLY A 116 -21.27 1.09 20.82
C GLY A 116 -20.32 1.40 19.66
N GLY A 117 -19.06 0.99 19.77
CA GLY A 117 -18.03 1.25 18.78
C GLY A 117 -17.85 0.14 17.74
N ARG A 118 -16.91 0.37 16.85
CA ARG A 118 -16.47 -0.58 15.81
C ARG A 118 -14.95 -0.59 15.73
N LEU A 119 -14.38 -1.76 15.50
CA LEU A 119 -12.94 -1.94 15.27
C LEU A 119 -12.70 -2.74 14.00
N ASN A 120 -11.52 -2.56 13.41
CA ASN A 120 -11.01 -3.41 12.33
C ASN A 120 -9.48 -3.26 12.20
N GLY A 121 -8.88 -4.16 11.42
CA GLY A 121 -7.51 -4.09 10.95
C GLY A 121 -7.45 -4.22 9.44
N THR A 122 -6.37 -3.78 8.84
CA THR A 122 -6.08 -3.99 7.41
C THR A 122 -4.58 -4.05 7.17
N THR A 123 -4.15 -5.01 6.37
CA THR A 123 -2.78 -5.12 5.89
C THR A 123 -2.73 -4.99 4.36
N ASN A 124 -1.74 -4.28 3.87
CA ASN A 124 -1.38 -4.30 2.46
C ASN A 124 0.14 -4.52 2.29
N SER A 125 0.63 -4.35 1.09
CA SER A 125 2.06 -4.53 0.83
C SER A 125 2.96 -3.61 1.67
N ASP A 126 2.50 -2.43 2.09
CA ASP A 126 3.37 -1.37 2.62
C ASP A 126 3.10 -1.03 4.09
N ARG A 127 1.90 -1.33 4.60
CA ARG A 127 1.49 -0.95 5.95
C ARG A 127 0.49 -1.92 6.56
N THR A 128 0.43 -1.95 7.91
CA THR A 128 -0.65 -2.57 8.69
C THR A 128 -1.30 -1.49 9.55
N VAL A 129 -2.63 -1.49 9.62
CA VAL A 129 -3.41 -0.49 10.35
C VAL A 129 -4.42 -1.17 11.25
N TYR A 130 -4.56 -0.64 12.46
CA TYR A 130 -5.63 -0.98 13.41
C TYR A 130 -6.41 0.28 13.73
N PHE A 131 -7.72 0.19 13.79
CA PHE A 131 -8.53 1.38 14.04
C PHE A 131 -9.86 1.03 14.72
N GLN A 132 -10.35 1.97 15.53
CA GLN A 132 -11.65 1.92 16.16
C GLN A 132 -12.30 3.30 16.21
N THR A 133 -13.64 3.29 16.17
CA THR A 133 -14.46 4.49 16.39
C THR A 133 -15.40 4.22 17.53
N VAL A 134 -15.38 5.07 18.54
CA VAL A 134 -16.19 4.95 19.76
C VAL A 134 -16.72 6.33 20.18
N PRO A 135 -17.71 6.42 21.09
CA PRO A 135 -18.03 7.67 21.78
C PRO A 135 -16.80 8.25 22.49
N SER A 136 -16.65 9.59 22.49
CA SER A 136 -15.41 10.28 22.93
C SER A 136 -15.03 10.02 24.40
N ASN A 137 -16.01 9.72 25.27
CA ASN A 137 -15.77 9.34 26.66
C ASN A 137 -15.02 8.00 26.84
N HIS A 138 -14.86 7.21 25.78
CA HIS A 138 -14.08 5.96 25.78
C HIS A 138 -12.65 6.11 25.24
N LEU A 139 -12.19 7.34 24.94
CA LEU A 139 -10.84 7.61 24.41
C LEU A 139 -9.74 6.92 25.25
N GLU A 140 -9.74 7.11 26.56
CA GLU A 140 -8.70 6.57 27.44
C GLU A 140 -8.63 5.03 27.35
N THR A 141 -9.80 4.37 27.32
CA THR A 141 -9.87 2.91 27.15
C THR A 141 -9.26 2.47 25.82
N MET A 142 -9.54 3.20 24.73
CA MET A 142 -8.97 2.86 23.40
C MET A 142 -7.47 3.04 23.38
N LEU A 143 -6.96 4.11 23.97
CA LEU A 143 -5.51 4.34 24.05
C LEU A 143 -4.81 3.27 24.88
N TRP A 144 -5.42 2.83 25.99
CA TRP A 144 -4.91 1.72 26.79
C TRP A 144 -4.86 0.41 26.00
N LEU A 145 -5.95 0.04 25.29
CA LEU A 145 -6.00 -1.17 24.47
C LEU A 145 -4.94 -1.16 23.37
N GLU A 146 -4.74 -0.03 22.69
CA GLU A 146 -3.70 0.12 21.65
C GLU A 146 -2.28 0.04 22.21
N ALA A 147 -2.04 0.66 23.36
CA ALA A 147 -0.74 0.62 24.02
C ALA A 147 -0.42 -0.78 24.54
N ASP A 148 -1.39 -1.48 25.11
CA ASP A 148 -1.21 -2.85 25.59
C ASP A 148 -0.87 -3.80 24.41
N ARG A 149 -1.57 -3.65 23.31
CA ARG A 149 -1.27 -4.40 22.08
C ARG A 149 0.11 -4.06 21.51
N MET A 150 0.53 -2.78 21.53
CA MET A 150 1.83 -2.36 21.02
C MET A 150 2.98 -2.83 21.90
N GLY A 151 2.84 -2.74 23.22
CA GLY A 151 3.94 -2.98 24.16
C GLY A 151 3.99 -4.40 24.74
N PHE A 152 2.85 -5.08 24.87
CA PHE A 152 2.71 -6.27 25.68
C PHE A 152 2.05 -7.46 24.98
N LEU A 153 1.95 -7.45 23.66
CA LEU A 153 1.36 -8.52 22.85
C LEU A 153 2.10 -9.84 23.02
N LEU A 154 3.44 -9.83 22.95
CA LEU A 154 4.24 -11.06 22.81
C LEU A 154 4.11 -12.02 23.99
N ASN A 155 3.79 -11.51 25.19
CA ASN A 155 3.58 -12.35 26.38
C ASN A 155 2.30 -13.18 26.27
N ALA A 156 1.33 -12.74 25.46
CA ALA A 156 0.07 -13.45 25.21
C ALA A 156 0.13 -14.39 24.00
N VAL A 157 1.19 -14.36 23.19
CA VAL A 157 1.36 -15.23 22.01
C VAL A 157 1.77 -16.63 22.44
N THR A 158 0.84 -17.59 22.31
CA THR A 158 1.07 -19.01 22.61
C THR A 158 1.06 -19.84 21.34
N GLN A 159 1.63 -21.07 21.39
CA GLN A 159 1.58 -22.02 20.28
C GLN A 159 0.15 -22.27 19.79
N LYS A 160 -0.78 -22.45 20.71
CA LYS A 160 -2.20 -22.71 20.38
C LYS A 160 -2.84 -21.54 19.62
N LYS A 161 -2.61 -20.29 20.05
CA LYS A 161 -3.13 -19.10 19.35
C LYS A 161 -2.52 -18.98 17.97
N PHE A 162 -1.22 -19.22 17.87
CA PHE A 162 -0.51 -19.22 16.60
C PHE A 162 -1.12 -20.22 15.62
N GLU A 163 -1.31 -21.49 16.02
CA GLU A 163 -1.91 -22.52 15.17
C GLU A 163 -3.35 -22.16 14.75
N ASN A 164 -4.18 -21.71 15.71
CA ASN A 164 -5.55 -21.29 15.40
C ASN A 164 -5.59 -20.16 14.36
N GLN A 165 -4.71 -19.17 14.50
CA GLN A 165 -4.69 -18.04 13.56
C GLN A 165 -4.05 -18.42 12.22
N ARG A 166 -3.08 -19.34 12.18
CA ARG A 166 -2.57 -19.89 10.94
C ARG A 166 -3.69 -20.57 10.15
N ASP A 167 -4.49 -21.40 10.81
CA ASP A 167 -5.63 -22.07 10.19
C ASP A 167 -6.68 -21.06 9.70
N ALA A 168 -6.93 -20.00 10.48
CA ALA A 168 -7.85 -18.93 10.09
C ALA A 168 -7.38 -18.19 8.83
N VAL A 169 -6.10 -17.79 8.75
CA VAL A 169 -5.51 -17.11 7.59
C VAL A 169 -5.50 -18.04 6.37
N THR A 170 -5.18 -19.31 6.56
CA THR A 170 -5.22 -20.30 5.48
C THR A 170 -6.65 -20.45 4.94
N ASN A 171 -7.64 -20.59 5.82
CA ASN A 171 -9.05 -20.66 5.41
C ASN A 171 -9.50 -19.38 4.71
N GLU A 172 -9.05 -18.22 5.17
CA GLU A 172 -9.34 -16.94 4.53
C GLU A 172 -8.78 -16.88 3.10
N LYS A 173 -7.56 -17.37 2.89
CA LYS A 173 -6.98 -17.44 1.54
C LYS A 173 -7.84 -18.28 0.61
N TYR A 174 -8.30 -19.44 1.06
CA TYR A 174 -9.21 -20.27 0.26
C TYR A 174 -10.54 -19.57 0.01
N GLN A 175 -11.14 -18.94 1.01
CA GLN A 175 -12.45 -18.29 0.86
C GLN A 175 -12.40 -17.03 0.01
N ASN A 176 -11.37 -16.21 0.15
CA ASN A 176 -11.31 -14.88 -0.47
C ASN A 176 -10.47 -14.82 -1.74
N GLN A 177 -9.65 -15.85 -2.01
CA GLN A 177 -8.81 -15.91 -3.21
C GLN A 177 -9.05 -17.17 -4.02
N VAL A 178 -8.64 -18.35 -3.54
CA VAL A 178 -8.67 -19.59 -4.33
C VAL A 178 -10.07 -19.95 -4.83
N ASN A 179 -11.09 -19.77 -4.01
CA ASN A 179 -12.47 -20.11 -4.33
C ASN A 179 -13.29 -18.93 -4.89
N GLN A 180 -12.68 -17.77 -5.10
CA GLN A 180 -13.37 -16.61 -5.69
C GLN A 180 -13.01 -16.45 -7.16
N PRO A 181 -13.98 -16.09 -8.01
CA PRO A 181 -13.71 -15.74 -9.40
C PRO A 181 -12.62 -14.64 -9.46
N TYR A 182 -11.61 -14.86 -10.29
CA TYR A 182 -10.43 -14.00 -10.49
C TYR A 182 -9.55 -13.81 -9.25
N GLY A 183 -9.76 -14.57 -8.17
CA GLY A 183 -9.12 -14.34 -6.88
C GLY A 183 -7.60 -14.51 -6.88
N MET A 184 -7.05 -15.36 -7.76
CA MET A 184 -5.62 -15.63 -7.91
C MET A 184 -4.91 -14.63 -8.85
N THR A 185 -5.66 -13.77 -9.55
CA THR A 185 -5.12 -12.92 -10.62
C THR A 185 -3.96 -12.03 -10.15
N TYR A 186 -4.11 -11.37 -9.00
CA TYR A 186 -3.08 -10.46 -8.50
C TYR A 186 -1.86 -11.16 -7.90
N GLU A 187 -2.01 -12.39 -7.41
CA GLU A 187 -0.89 -13.22 -6.97
C GLU A 187 -0.03 -13.62 -8.20
N ILE A 188 -0.66 -14.18 -9.22
CA ILE A 188 0.00 -14.58 -10.48
C ILE A 188 0.62 -13.38 -11.18
N LEU A 189 -0.09 -12.25 -11.22
CA LEU A 189 0.44 -11.00 -11.77
C LEU A 189 1.68 -10.53 -11.02
N GLY A 190 1.66 -10.53 -9.69
CA GLY A 190 2.79 -10.13 -8.85
C GLY A 190 4.02 -11.00 -9.09
N GLN A 191 3.86 -12.32 -9.14
CA GLN A 191 4.93 -13.28 -9.44
C GLN A 191 5.53 -13.06 -10.83
N THR A 192 4.71 -12.64 -11.81
CA THR A 192 5.15 -12.43 -13.20
C THR A 192 5.80 -11.06 -13.40
N LEU A 193 5.22 -10.01 -12.81
CA LEU A 193 5.68 -8.63 -13.01
C LEU A 193 6.95 -8.32 -12.22
N TYR A 194 7.07 -8.87 -11.00
CA TYR A 194 8.15 -8.58 -10.09
C TYR A 194 9.12 -9.76 -9.98
N PRO A 195 10.44 -9.55 -10.04
CA PRO A 195 11.41 -10.63 -9.83
C PRO A 195 11.28 -11.21 -8.41
N PRO A 196 11.69 -12.48 -8.17
CA PRO A 196 11.54 -13.15 -6.87
C PRO A 196 12.19 -12.43 -5.69
N SER A 197 13.16 -11.55 -5.93
CA SER A 197 13.78 -10.71 -4.90
C SER A 197 13.02 -9.42 -4.60
N HIS A 198 12.00 -9.09 -5.38
CA HIS A 198 11.23 -7.87 -5.19
C HIS A 198 10.11 -8.09 -4.18
N PRO A 199 9.93 -7.19 -3.19
CA PRO A 199 8.93 -7.38 -2.11
C PRO A 199 7.46 -7.43 -2.55
N TYR A 200 7.15 -7.07 -3.79
CA TYR A 200 5.79 -7.18 -4.35
C TYR A 200 5.59 -8.45 -5.20
N ASN A 201 6.56 -9.38 -5.17
CA ASN A 201 6.42 -10.65 -5.89
C ASN A 201 5.42 -11.61 -5.22
N TRP A 202 5.29 -11.57 -3.89
CA TRP A 202 4.40 -12.45 -3.13
C TRP A 202 3.13 -11.76 -2.64
N PRO A 203 2.02 -12.51 -2.46
CA PRO A 203 0.76 -11.95 -2.00
C PRO A 203 0.82 -11.52 -0.53
N VAL A 204 -0.01 -10.55 -0.16
CA VAL A 204 -0.10 -10.03 1.21
C VAL A 204 -0.53 -11.11 2.21
N ILE A 205 -1.45 -11.98 1.80
CA ILE A 205 -1.93 -13.09 2.65
C ILE A 205 -0.87 -14.20 2.82
N GLY A 206 0.16 -14.22 1.95
CA GLY A 206 1.22 -15.21 1.95
C GLY A 206 0.89 -16.48 1.18
N TYR A 207 1.92 -17.32 1.02
CA TYR A 207 1.76 -18.68 0.52
C TYR A 207 1.44 -19.63 1.67
N VAL A 208 0.57 -20.60 1.46
CA VAL A 208 0.21 -21.62 2.47
C VAL A 208 1.46 -22.36 2.97
N ASP A 209 2.32 -22.77 2.04
CA ASP A 209 3.58 -23.44 2.37
C ASP A 209 4.50 -22.61 3.29
N ASP A 210 4.51 -21.28 3.14
CA ASP A 210 5.29 -20.39 3.98
C ASP A 210 4.70 -20.32 5.39
N LEU A 211 3.36 -20.21 5.47
CA LEU A 211 2.61 -20.20 6.74
C LEU A 211 2.76 -21.52 7.50
N ASP A 212 2.75 -22.66 6.78
CA ASP A 212 2.89 -24.00 7.37
C ASP A 212 4.29 -24.22 7.97
N ARG A 213 5.33 -23.65 7.34
CA ARG A 213 6.71 -23.69 7.85
C ARG A 213 7.00 -22.68 8.94
N ALA A 214 6.14 -21.69 9.13
CA ALA A 214 6.33 -20.63 10.11
C ALA A 214 6.29 -21.15 11.54
N THR A 215 7.11 -20.55 12.40
CA THR A 215 7.17 -20.85 13.84
C THR A 215 6.74 -19.64 14.67
N VAL A 216 6.36 -19.89 15.93
CA VAL A 216 6.07 -18.81 16.90
C VAL A 216 7.27 -17.87 17.05
N ASP A 217 8.49 -18.40 17.02
CA ASP A 217 9.69 -17.57 17.16
C ASP A 217 9.93 -16.68 15.94
N ASP A 218 9.64 -17.18 14.74
CA ASP A 218 9.68 -16.36 13.53
C ASP A 218 8.71 -15.18 13.63
N LEU A 219 7.49 -15.47 14.10
CA LEU A 219 6.46 -14.47 14.29
C LEU A 219 6.89 -13.42 15.34
N LYS A 220 7.38 -13.85 16.50
CA LYS A 220 7.88 -12.96 17.56
C LYS A 220 9.04 -12.09 17.07
N ASN A 221 9.97 -12.64 16.30
CA ASN A 221 11.09 -11.90 15.73
C ASN A 221 10.62 -10.85 14.72
N PHE A 222 9.59 -11.17 13.92
CA PHE A 222 8.98 -10.20 13.00
C PHE A 222 8.35 -9.03 13.74
N PHE A 223 7.62 -9.28 14.84
CA PHE A 223 7.06 -8.22 15.67
C PHE A 223 8.16 -7.32 16.25
N LEU A 224 9.13 -7.89 16.93
CA LEU A 224 10.24 -7.15 17.56
C LEU A 224 11.00 -6.29 16.54
N ARG A 225 11.04 -6.75 15.28
CA ARG A 225 11.73 -6.02 14.22
C ARG A 225 10.91 -4.83 13.68
N TRP A 226 9.59 -4.97 13.60
CA TRP A 226 8.78 -4.04 12.79
C TRP A 226 7.71 -3.27 13.56
N TYR A 227 7.22 -3.75 14.71
CA TYR A 227 6.07 -3.17 15.41
C TYR A 227 6.45 -2.26 16.58
N GLY A 228 7.65 -1.70 16.58
CA GLY A 228 8.06 -0.72 17.59
C GLY A 228 7.36 0.64 17.41
N PRO A 229 7.25 1.43 18.48
CA PRO A 229 6.59 2.75 18.47
C PRO A 229 7.23 3.72 17.46
N ASN A 230 8.54 3.67 17.26
CA ASN A 230 9.24 4.49 16.27
C ASN A 230 8.95 4.12 14.81
N ASN A 231 8.22 3.03 14.56
CA ASN A 231 7.70 2.62 13.26
C ASN A 231 6.17 2.74 13.18
N ALA A 232 5.55 3.39 14.17
CA ALA A 232 4.11 3.58 14.29
C ALA A 232 3.72 5.05 14.22
N ILE A 233 2.49 5.29 13.78
CA ILE A 233 1.81 6.57 13.80
C ILE A 233 0.46 6.35 14.47
N LEU A 234 0.26 6.97 15.63
CA LEU A 234 -1.01 7.02 16.33
C LEU A 234 -1.75 8.29 15.87
N THR A 235 -2.89 8.11 15.26
CA THR A 235 -3.74 9.22 14.81
C THR A 235 -5.05 9.20 15.57
N ILE A 236 -5.40 10.33 16.18
CA ILE A 236 -6.62 10.52 16.95
C ILE A 236 -7.40 11.64 16.29
N SER A 237 -8.67 11.38 15.97
CA SER A 237 -9.52 12.35 15.27
C SER A 237 -10.92 12.32 15.86
N GLY A 238 -11.48 13.48 16.18
CA GLY A 238 -12.85 13.62 16.71
C GLY A 238 -12.96 14.57 17.89
N ASP A 239 -13.95 14.33 18.75
CA ASP A 239 -14.28 15.18 19.90
C ASP A 239 -13.27 15.02 21.04
N VAL A 240 -12.11 15.59 20.83
CA VAL A 240 -10.95 15.58 21.73
C VAL A 240 -10.17 16.87 21.61
N THR A 241 -9.34 17.18 22.63
CA THR A 241 -8.33 18.24 22.56
C THR A 241 -6.93 17.67 22.77
N SER A 242 -5.91 18.34 22.25
CA SER A 242 -4.52 17.94 22.44
C SER A 242 -4.14 17.89 23.95
N ASP A 243 -4.64 18.82 24.75
CA ASP A 243 -4.41 18.87 26.21
C ASP A 243 -4.99 17.63 26.94
N GLN A 244 -6.05 17.03 26.41
CA GLN A 244 -6.60 15.77 26.92
C GLN A 244 -5.82 14.55 26.43
N VAL A 245 -5.43 14.54 25.15
CA VAL A 245 -4.83 13.39 24.47
C VAL A 245 -3.38 13.16 24.90
N ILE A 246 -2.55 14.20 24.93
CA ILE A 246 -1.11 14.04 25.13
C ILE A 246 -0.75 13.41 26.47
N PRO A 247 -1.35 13.82 27.64
CA PRO A 247 -1.06 13.15 28.91
C PRO A 247 -1.47 11.66 28.94
N LEU A 248 -2.56 11.30 28.24
CA LEU A 248 -2.99 9.90 28.13
C LEU A 248 -2.04 9.10 27.25
N VAL A 249 -1.61 9.66 26.13
CA VAL A 249 -0.64 9.01 25.24
C VAL A 249 0.71 8.83 25.96
N GLU A 250 1.19 9.82 26.68
CA GLU A 250 2.41 9.69 27.48
C GLU A 250 2.26 8.61 28.56
N LYS A 251 1.14 8.60 29.29
CA LYS A 251 0.83 7.61 30.33
C LYS A 251 0.90 6.17 29.81
N TYR A 252 0.31 5.89 28.64
CA TYR A 252 0.15 4.53 28.15
C TYR A 252 1.26 4.10 27.21
N PHE A 253 1.76 4.99 26.35
CA PHE A 253 2.76 4.66 25.32
C PHE A 253 4.19 5.06 25.71
N GLY A 254 4.37 5.99 26.65
CA GLY A 254 5.68 6.54 27.00
C GLY A 254 6.70 5.51 27.50
N SER A 255 6.23 4.47 28.21
CA SER A 255 7.08 3.39 28.75
C SER A 255 7.42 2.30 27.73
N ILE A 256 6.79 2.30 26.54
CA ILE A 256 7.05 1.27 25.51
C ILE A 256 8.43 1.54 24.91
N ASN A 257 9.29 0.53 24.91
CA ASN A 257 10.64 0.65 24.39
C ASN A 257 10.66 0.95 22.89
N ARG A 258 11.58 1.84 22.48
CA ARG A 258 11.87 2.09 21.07
C ARG A 258 12.32 0.81 20.37
N GLY A 259 11.74 0.52 19.21
CA GLY A 259 12.15 -0.60 18.36
C GLY A 259 13.40 -0.28 17.51
N PRO A 260 13.91 -1.27 16.76
CA PRO A 260 14.98 -1.05 15.79
C PRO A 260 14.63 -0.01 14.74
N GLU A 261 15.65 0.70 14.25
CA GLU A 261 15.45 1.71 13.18
C GLU A 261 14.92 1.06 11.89
N VAL A 262 13.86 1.65 11.32
CA VAL A 262 13.24 1.18 10.08
C VAL A 262 13.57 2.15 8.94
N ARG A 263 14.33 1.66 7.98
CA ARG A 263 14.66 2.42 6.76
C ARG A 263 13.66 2.13 5.65
N ARG A 264 13.35 3.14 4.84
CA ARG A 264 12.55 2.95 3.62
C ARG A 264 13.30 2.09 2.62
N GLN A 265 12.57 1.17 2.03
CA GLN A 265 13.07 0.42 0.90
C GLN A 265 13.09 1.31 -0.36
N ARG A 266 14.05 1.03 -1.22
CA ARG A 266 14.14 1.62 -2.55
C ARG A 266 14.45 0.50 -3.52
N MET A 267 13.57 0.31 -4.47
CA MET A 267 13.73 -0.67 -5.53
C MET A 267 13.65 0.03 -6.88
N ASN A 268 14.31 -0.55 -7.86
CA ASN A 268 14.12 -0.09 -9.23
C ASN A 268 12.78 -0.62 -9.75
N VAL A 269 12.08 0.22 -10.51
CA VAL A 269 10.90 -0.22 -11.26
C VAL A 269 11.31 -1.36 -12.21
N PRO A 270 10.59 -2.49 -12.23
CA PRO A 270 10.88 -3.59 -13.14
C PRO A 270 10.94 -3.12 -14.60
N ARG A 271 11.81 -3.74 -15.38
CA ARG A 271 11.91 -3.48 -16.82
C ARG A 271 11.72 -4.77 -17.59
N LEU A 272 10.74 -4.77 -18.46
CA LEU A 272 10.44 -5.90 -19.33
C LEU A 272 11.22 -5.75 -20.65
N SER A 273 11.89 -6.79 -21.08
CA SER A 273 12.60 -6.85 -22.38
C SER A 273 11.70 -7.30 -23.53
N SER A 274 10.66 -8.08 -23.19
CA SER A 274 9.61 -8.55 -24.12
C SER A 274 8.26 -8.51 -23.40
N ASP A 275 7.18 -8.64 -24.12
CA ASP A 275 5.88 -8.94 -23.53
C ASP A 275 5.95 -10.29 -22.81
N VAL A 276 5.37 -10.38 -21.63
CA VAL A 276 5.33 -11.61 -20.83
C VAL A 276 3.87 -12.00 -20.65
N TYR A 277 3.57 -13.24 -21.01
CA TYR A 277 2.22 -13.78 -20.94
C TYR A 277 2.10 -14.72 -19.74
N THR A 278 1.01 -14.58 -19.02
CA THR A 278 0.65 -15.43 -17.90
C THR A 278 -0.86 -15.58 -17.81
N GLY A 279 -1.34 -16.52 -17.04
CA GLY A 279 -2.77 -16.70 -16.83
C GLY A 279 -3.11 -18.06 -16.24
N TYR A 280 -4.38 -18.28 -16.00
CA TYR A 280 -4.89 -19.51 -15.42
C TYR A 280 -6.35 -19.73 -15.83
N THR A 281 -6.84 -20.96 -15.61
CA THR A 281 -8.25 -21.29 -15.79
C THR A 281 -8.99 -21.19 -14.46
N ASP A 282 -10.11 -20.48 -14.44
CA ASP A 282 -10.85 -20.19 -13.22
C ASP A 282 -12.33 -20.54 -13.31
N ASN A 283 -12.96 -20.75 -12.16
CA ASN A 283 -14.39 -21.00 -12.05
C ASN A 283 -15.19 -19.69 -12.21
N THR A 284 -15.11 -19.12 -13.40
CA THR A 284 -15.80 -17.90 -13.79
C THR A 284 -16.56 -18.11 -15.09
N TYR A 285 -17.48 -17.20 -15.43
CA TYR A 285 -18.22 -17.22 -16.68
C TYR A 285 -17.64 -16.30 -17.75
N LEU A 286 -16.88 -15.29 -17.33
CA LEU A 286 -16.38 -14.24 -18.21
C LEU A 286 -14.86 -14.26 -18.25
N PRO A 287 -14.24 -14.19 -19.44
CA PRO A 287 -12.79 -14.02 -19.56
C PRO A 287 -12.33 -12.66 -19.04
N LEU A 288 -11.17 -12.64 -18.37
CA LEU A 288 -10.51 -11.40 -17.96
C LEU A 288 -9.16 -11.28 -18.65
N THR A 289 -8.88 -10.13 -19.23
CA THR A 289 -7.55 -9.76 -19.73
C THR A 289 -7.05 -8.54 -19.01
N LEU A 290 -5.86 -8.64 -18.41
CA LEU A 290 -5.09 -7.51 -17.88
C LEU A 290 -3.85 -7.31 -18.74
N MET A 291 -3.60 -6.04 -19.13
CA MET A 291 -2.33 -5.63 -19.73
C MET A 291 -1.69 -4.62 -18.79
N VAL A 292 -0.53 -4.97 -18.20
CA VAL A 292 0.06 -4.25 -17.09
C VAL A 292 1.46 -3.77 -17.42
N PHE A 293 1.69 -2.47 -17.23
CA PHE A 293 2.97 -1.81 -17.41
C PHE A 293 3.51 -1.39 -16.05
N PRO A 294 4.75 -1.75 -15.68
CA PRO A 294 5.37 -1.28 -14.44
C PRO A 294 5.63 0.22 -14.49
N THR A 295 5.31 0.91 -13.41
CA THR A 295 5.42 2.36 -13.29
C THR A 295 6.07 2.80 -11.97
N VAL A 296 5.92 4.07 -11.63
CA VAL A 296 6.55 4.76 -10.52
C VAL A 296 5.87 4.53 -9.18
N PRO A 297 6.59 4.71 -8.05
CA PRO A 297 5.98 4.68 -6.73
C PRO A 297 5.16 5.94 -6.44
N ASN A 298 4.39 5.89 -5.34
CA ASN A 298 3.66 7.04 -4.80
C ASN A 298 4.55 8.27 -4.64
N TYR A 299 3.96 9.44 -4.87
CA TYR A 299 4.62 10.75 -4.77
C TYR A 299 5.82 10.96 -5.70
N HIS A 300 5.99 10.10 -6.69
CA HIS A 300 6.88 10.40 -7.80
C HIS A 300 6.28 11.51 -8.69
N LYS A 301 7.11 12.33 -9.30
CA LYS A 301 6.65 13.43 -10.17
C LYS A 301 5.78 13.01 -11.36
N ASP A 302 5.91 11.75 -11.79
CA ASP A 302 5.14 11.19 -12.91
C ASP A 302 3.85 10.49 -12.46
N GLU A 303 3.57 10.37 -11.15
CA GLU A 303 2.36 9.73 -10.62
C GLU A 303 1.10 10.49 -11.05
N ALA A 304 0.95 11.76 -10.68
CA ALA A 304 -0.24 12.54 -11.03
C ALA A 304 -0.52 12.61 -12.55
N PRO A 305 0.48 12.81 -13.45
CA PRO A 305 0.26 12.69 -14.89
C PRO A 305 -0.20 11.30 -15.34
N LEU A 306 0.28 10.20 -14.71
CA LEU A 306 -0.15 8.84 -15.03
C LEU A 306 -1.57 8.56 -14.51
N ASP A 307 -1.93 9.05 -13.34
CA ASP A 307 -3.31 8.96 -12.82
C ASP A 307 -4.30 9.68 -13.76
N MET A 308 -3.93 10.87 -14.24
CA MET A 308 -4.74 11.59 -15.22
C MET A 308 -4.81 10.89 -16.58
N LEU A 309 -3.72 10.27 -17.03
CA LEU A 309 -3.71 9.45 -18.24
C LEU A 309 -4.69 8.28 -18.09
N ALA A 310 -4.68 7.58 -16.95
CA ALA A 310 -5.59 6.47 -16.69
C ALA A 310 -7.06 6.94 -16.72
N ALA A 311 -7.37 8.05 -16.05
CA ALA A 311 -8.70 8.62 -16.03
C ALA A 311 -9.18 9.07 -17.42
N LEU A 312 -8.31 9.74 -18.21
CA LEU A 312 -8.63 10.16 -19.59
C LEU A 312 -8.94 8.98 -20.51
N MET A 313 -8.27 7.83 -20.31
CA MET A 313 -8.48 6.64 -21.12
C MET A 313 -9.65 5.77 -20.66
N GLY A 314 -9.88 5.69 -19.32
CA GLY A 314 -10.75 4.69 -18.71
C GLY A 314 -12.02 5.21 -18.03
N ASP A 315 -12.04 6.47 -17.55
CA ASP A 315 -13.12 6.91 -16.68
C ASP A 315 -14.36 7.37 -17.44
N GLY A 316 -15.49 6.83 -17.01
CA GLY A 316 -16.82 7.28 -17.45
C GLY A 316 -17.17 6.90 -18.90
N LYS A 317 -18.41 7.21 -19.27
CA LYS A 317 -19.00 6.82 -20.59
C LYS A 317 -18.39 7.54 -21.80
N LYS A 318 -17.61 8.59 -21.57
CA LYS A 318 -16.90 9.33 -22.64
C LYS A 318 -15.54 8.72 -22.93
N SER A 319 -14.97 7.91 -22.05
CA SER A 319 -13.65 7.30 -22.23
C SER A 319 -13.59 6.39 -23.46
N ILE A 320 -12.39 6.26 -24.03
CA ILE A 320 -12.21 5.45 -25.22
C ILE A 320 -12.39 3.95 -24.90
N PHE A 321 -11.97 3.51 -23.70
CA PHE A 321 -12.15 2.12 -23.27
C PHE A 321 -13.62 1.76 -23.11
N TYR A 322 -14.43 2.63 -22.50
CA TYR A 322 -15.87 2.42 -22.45
C TYR A 322 -16.49 2.31 -23.86
N LYS A 323 -16.12 3.20 -24.79
CA LYS A 323 -16.67 3.21 -26.16
C LYS A 323 -16.30 1.97 -26.95
N ASN A 324 -15.03 1.55 -26.88
CA ASN A 324 -14.50 0.49 -27.73
C ASN A 324 -14.82 -0.92 -27.20
N PHE A 325 -15.10 -1.07 -25.90
CA PHE A 325 -15.37 -2.34 -25.30
C PHE A 325 -16.81 -2.49 -24.78
N VAL A 326 -17.25 -1.58 -23.91
CA VAL A 326 -18.55 -1.72 -23.23
C VAL A 326 -19.70 -1.27 -24.15
N LYS A 327 -19.60 -0.09 -24.76
CA LYS A 327 -20.64 0.42 -25.66
C LYS A 327 -20.72 -0.39 -26.96
N SER A 328 -19.63 -0.99 -27.40
CA SER A 328 -19.58 -1.88 -28.58
C SER A 328 -20.01 -3.32 -28.28
N GLU A 329 -20.45 -3.62 -27.04
CA GLU A 329 -20.90 -4.94 -26.57
C GLU A 329 -19.83 -6.05 -26.66
N LYS A 330 -18.54 -5.68 -26.69
CA LYS A 330 -17.44 -6.65 -26.62
C LYS A 330 -17.13 -7.11 -25.19
N ALA A 331 -17.41 -6.26 -24.21
CA ALA A 331 -17.10 -6.50 -22.80
C ALA A 331 -18.20 -5.96 -21.89
N ILE A 332 -18.35 -6.57 -20.71
CA ILE A 332 -19.23 -6.07 -19.65
C ILE A 332 -18.55 -4.94 -18.88
N GLU A 333 -17.22 -4.99 -18.78
CA GLU A 333 -16.39 -4.02 -18.09
C GLU A 333 -15.08 -3.79 -18.84
N ALA A 334 -14.68 -2.54 -18.93
CA ALA A 334 -13.35 -2.16 -19.39
C ALA A 334 -12.92 -0.90 -18.67
N GLY A 335 -11.69 -0.88 -18.18
CA GLY A 335 -11.16 0.21 -17.38
C GLY A 335 -9.65 0.36 -17.53
N VAL A 336 -9.16 1.52 -17.08
CA VAL A 336 -7.73 1.83 -17.01
C VAL A 336 -7.44 2.37 -15.62
N ASN A 337 -6.45 1.79 -14.94
CA ASN A 337 -6.11 2.12 -13.57
C ASN A 337 -4.60 2.32 -13.41
N HIS A 338 -4.21 3.19 -12.46
CA HIS A 338 -2.81 3.41 -12.13
C HIS A 338 -2.58 3.31 -10.61
N PRO A 339 -2.67 2.11 -10.01
CA PRO A 339 -2.36 1.94 -8.59
C PRO A 339 -0.87 2.11 -8.32
N CYS A 340 -0.54 3.06 -7.43
CA CYS A 340 0.80 3.26 -6.91
C CYS A 340 0.92 2.74 -5.48
N ARG A 341 2.10 2.16 -5.17
CA ARG A 341 2.51 1.70 -3.85
C ARG A 341 3.81 2.38 -3.44
N GLU A 342 4.36 2.07 -2.25
CA GLU A 342 5.55 2.74 -1.72
C GLU A 342 6.79 2.62 -2.62
N ILE A 343 6.98 1.49 -3.31
CA ILE A 343 8.20 1.17 -4.06
C ILE A 343 8.00 1.03 -5.57
N SER A 344 6.79 0.81 -6.03
CA SER A 344 6.46 0.69 -7.46
C SER A 344 4.99 0.95 -7.69
N GLY A 345 4.61 1.29 -8.92
CA GLY A 345 3.23 1.38 -9.39
C GLY A 345 3.02 0.51 -10.62
N GLU A 346 1.78 0.42 -11.03
CA GLU A 346 1.32 -0.38 -12.17
C GLU A 346 0.32 0.44 -12.99
N PHE A 347 0.47 0.45 -14.32
CA PHE A 347 -0.55 1.01 -15.20
C PHE A 347 -1.26 -0.14 -15.88
N THR A 348 -2.53 -0.31 -15.59
CA THR A 348 -3.30 -1.50 -15.93
C THR A 348 -4.46 -1.17 -16.86
N PHE A 349 -4.52 -1.85 -17.98
CA PHE A 349 -5.71 -1.95 -18.82
C PHE A 349 -6.41 -3.26 -18.48
N GLN A 350 -7.70 -3.18 -18.14
CA GLN A 350 -8.54 -4.30 -17.74
C GLN A 350 -9.72 -4.43 -18.68
N VAL A 351 -10.00 -5.66 -19.13
CA VAL A 351 -11.18 -5.97 -19.93
C VAL A 351 -11.80 -7.28 -19.45
N VAL A 352 -13.05 -7.23 -18.97
CA VAL A 352 -13.88 -8.40 -18.70
C VAL A 352 -14.82 -8.56 -19.89
N SER A 353 -14.45 -9.47 -20.79
CA SER A 353 -15.08 -9.60 -22.11
C SER A 353 -16.19 -10.66 -22.13
N PHE A 354 -17.06 -10.59 -23.13
CA PHE A 354 -18.03 -11.67 -23.39
C PHE A 354 -17.31 -12.82 -24.11
N PRO A 355 -17.45 -14.08 -23.66
CA PRO A 355 -16.80 -15.20 -24.33
C PRO A 355 -17.42 -15.48 -25.71
N ASP A 356 -16.59 -15.77 -26.69
CA ASP A 356 -17.02 -16.42 -27.92
C ASP A 356 -16.66 -17.90 -27.84
N TRP A 357 -17.65 -18.72 -27.51
CA TRP A 357 -17.46 -20.14 -27.35
C TRP A 357 -17.28 -20.90 -28.69
N GLN A 358 -17.40 -20.22 -29.82
CA GLN A 358 -17.20 -20.80 -31.17
C GLN A 358 -15.78 -20.57 -31.69
N GLU A 359 -15.09 -19.58 -31.13
CA GLU A 359 -13.71 -19.25 -31.47
C GLU A 359 -12.70 -20.06 -30.63
N ASP A 360 -11.55 -20.37 -31.24
CA ASP A 360 -10.41 -20.93 -30.50
C ASP A 360 -9.99 -19.95 -29.39
N ILE A 361 -9.78 -20.44 -28.17
CA ILE A 361 -9.53 -19.61 -27.01
C ILE A 361 -8.25 -18.78 -27.14
N GLY A 362 -7.22 -19.27 -27.82
CA GLY A 362 -5.99 -18.53 -28.07
C GLY A 362 -6.23 -17.41 -29.08
N ILE A 363 -7.00 -17.64 -30.13
CA ILE A 363 -7.40 -16.63 -31.12
C ILE A 363 -8.24 -15.55 -30.41
N TYR A 364 -9.19 -15.95 -29.58
CA TYR A 364 -10.03 -15.06 -28.79
C TYR A 364 -9.22 -14.10 -27.96
N PHE A 365 -8.27 -14.58 -27.13
CA PHE A 365 -7.44 -13.72 -26.29
C PHE A 365 -6.48 -12.84 -27.09
N ASN A 366 -5.96 -13.32 -28.22
CA ASN A 366 -5.17 -12.51 -29.14
C ASN A 366 -5.99 -11.35 -29.72
N ASN A 367 -7.26 -11.58 -30.03
CA ASN A 367 -8.16 -10.54 -30.52
C ASN A 367 -8.45 -9.49 -29.45
N ILE A 368 -8.67 -9.89 -28.19
CA ILE A 368 -8.86 -8.94 -27.08
C ILE A 368 -7.58 -8.11 -26.83
N GLU A 369 -6.41 -8.75 -26.85
CA GLU A 369 -5.14 -8.02 -26.74
C GLU A 369 -4.95 -7.03 -27.89
N ALA A 370 -5.23 -7.44 -29.12
CA ALA A 370 -5.16 -6.58 -30.30
C ALA A 370 -6.13 -5.40 -30.17
N ASP A 371 -7.34 -5.61 -29.70
CA ASP A 371 -8.33 -4.55 -29.45
C ASP A 371 -7.85 -3.55 -28.39
N ILE A 372 -7.20 -4.02 -27.30
CA ILE A 372 -6.58 -3.14 -26.29
C ILE A 372 -5.48 -2.29 -26.95
N ARG A 373 -4.56 -2.91 -27.70
CA ARG A 373 -3.46 -2.21 -28.38
C ARG A 373 -3.95 -1.21 -29.43
N ASN A 374 -4.97 -1.58 -30.20
CA ASN A 374 -5.62 -0.70 -31.17
C ASN A 374 -6.30 0.47 -30.50
N THR A 375 -6.96 0.25 -29.35
CA THR A 375 -7.57 1.33 -28.55
C THR A 375 -6.53 2.30 -28.00
N ILE A 376 -5.36 1.81 -27.55
CA ILE A 376 -4.23 2.65 -27.12
C ILE A 376 -3.71 3.48 -28.31
N ALA A 377 -3.55 2.88 -29.51
CA ALA A 377 -3.09 3.58 -30.71
C ALA A 377 -4.13 4.63 -31.18
N GLU A 378 -5.41 4.30 -31.14
CA GLU A 378 -6.50 5.23 -31.46
C GLU A 378 -6.53 6.43 -30.49
N TRP A 379 -6.31 6.18 -29.18
CA TRP A 379 -6.21 7.26 -28.19
C TRP A 379 -5.00 8.16 -28.47
N GLU A 380 -3.87 7.61 -28.88
CA GLU A 380 -2.69 8.40 -29.28
C GLU A 380 -3.00 9.29 -30.50
N GLU A 381 -3.69 8.75 -31.52
CA GLU A 381 -4.01 9.46 -32.74
C GLU A 381 -5.06 10.57 -32.51
N LYS A 382 -6.13 10.27 -31.76
CA LYS A 382 -7.21 11.22 -31.48
C LYS A 382 -6.85 12.25 -30.43
N GLY A 383 -6.00 11.85 -29.46
CA GLY A 383 -5.64 12.65 -28.31
C GLY A 383 -6.84 12.92 -27.39
N PHE A 384 -6.74 13.99 -26.63
CA PHE A 384 -7.78 14.50 -25.73
C PHE A 384 -7.82 16.03 -25.80
N THR A 385 -8.93 16.64 -25.41
CA THR A 385 -9.10 18.09 -25.39
C THR A 385 -8.69 18.69 -24.04
N ASP A 386 -8.52 20.01 -23.98
CA ASP A 386 -8.31 20.72 -22.70
C ASP A 386 -9.55 20.62 -21.79
N GLU A 387 -10.75 20.50 -22.38
CA GLU A 387 -11.98 20.25 -21.64
C GLU A 387 -11.98 18.86 -20.99
N ASP A 388 -11.51 17.83 -21.69
CA ASP A 388 -11.37 16.48 -21.13
C ASP A 388 -10.39 16.48 -19.95
N LEU A 389 -9.24 17.17 -20.07
CA LEU A 389 -8.28 17.31 -18.98
C LEU A 389 -8.86 18.08 -17.80
N SER A 390 -9.62 19.15 -18.07
CA SER A 390 -10.30 19.92 -17.03
C SER A 390 -11.35 19.09 -16.28
N MET A 391 -12.12 18.25 -16.97
CA MET A 391 -13.08 17.34 -16.34
C MET A 391 -12.38 16.34 -15.41
N VAL A 392 -11.27 15.76 -15.85
CA VAL A 392 -10.48 14.84 -15.00
C VAL A 392 -9.95 15.56 -13.77
N LYS A 393 -9.40 16.78 -13.91
CA LYS A 393 -8.95 17.59 -12.77
C LYS A 393 -10.07 17.83 -11.76
N THR A 394 -11.26 18.21 -12.22
CA THR A 394 -12.44 18.41 -11.36
C THR A 394 -12.83 17.11 -10.63
N GLY A 395 -12.78 15.96 -11.32
CA GLY A 395 -13.02 14.66 -10.69
C GLY A 395 -12.01 14.35 -9.59
N MET A 396 -10.72 14.58 -9.83
CA MET A 396 -9.67 14.41 -8.82
C MET A 396 -9.82 15.36 -7.62
N GLU A 397 -10.23 16.60 -7.88
CA GLU A 397 -10.53 17.57 -6.83
C GLU A 397 -11.69 17.09 -5.94
N SER A 398 -12.80 16.63 -6.53
CA SER A 398 -13.92 16.06 -5.79
C SER A 398 -13.48 14.88 -4.91
N GLN A 399 -12.73 13.95 -5.46
CA GLN A 399 -12.20 12.81 -4.69
C GLN A 399 -11.28 13.23 -3.53
N ASN A 400 -10.48 14.27 -3.71
CA ASN A 400 -9.66 14.82 -2.63
C ASN A 400 -10.49 15.49 -1.53
N LEU A 401 -11.57 16.17 -1.90
CA LEU A 401 -12.47 16.79 -0.92
C LEU A 401 -13.28 15.75 -0.13
N ASP A 402 -13.62 14.61 -0.73
CA ASP A 402 -14.31 13.49 -0.06
C ASP A 402 -13.51 12.93 1.12
N ARG A 403 -12.18 13.12 1.13
CA ARG A 403 -11.30 12.75 2.26
C ARG A 403 -11.63 13.49 3.56
N LYS A 404 -12.41 14.59 3.49
CA LYS A 404 -12.84 15.39 4.65
C LYS A 404 -14.20 14.99 5.21
N THR A 405 -14.88 13.99 4.67
CA THR A 405 -16.28 13.70 4.97
C THR A 405 -16.52 13.08 6.33
N SER A 406 -15.55 12.38 6.93
CA SER A 406 -15.68 11.78 8.25
C SER A 406 -14.37 11.84 9.03
N ILE A 407 -14.45 11.76 10.38
CA ILE A 407 -13.27 11.72 11.25
C ILE A 407 -12.36 10.53 10.91
N ALA A 408 -12.91 9.37 10.56
CA ALA A 408 -12.15 8.20 10.14
C ALA A 408 -11.43 8.44 8.81
N SER A 409 -12.08 9.08 7.84
CA SER A 409 -11.46 9.43 6.55
C SER A 409 -10.34 10.46 6.73
N LYS A 410 -10.56 11.47 7.57
CA LYS A 410 -9.55 12.47 7.94
C LYS A 410 -8.34 11.81 8.61
N ALA A 411 -8.56 10.96 9.63
CA ALA A 411 -7.49 10.24 10.32
C ALA A 411 -6.65 9.39 9.37
N ARG A 412 -7.28 8.59 8.50
CA ARG A 412 -6.59 7.78 7.49
C ARG A 412 -5.76 8.65 6.54
N THR A 413 -6.32 9.78 6.12
CA THR A 413 -5.65 10.69 5.17
C THR A 413 -4.42 11.32 5.77
N ILE A 414 -4.50 11.93 6.96
CA ILE A 414 -3.34 12.56 7.61
C ILE A 414 -2.29 11.53 8.00
N SER A 415 -2.69 10.34 8.44
CA SER A 415 -1.79 9.22 8.69
C SER A 415 -1.03 8.82 7.42
N SER A 416 -1.72 8.68 6.27
CA SER A 416 -1.09 8.32 5.00
C SER A 416 -0.10 9.39 4.51
N TRP A 417 -0.39 10.67 4.69
CA TRP A 417 0.55 11.74 4.39
C TRP A 417 1.81 11.69 5.27
N GLU A 418 1.67 11.24 6.52
CA GLU A 418 2.83 11.12 7.41
C GLU A 418 3.71 9.92 7.05
N TRP A 419 3.16 8.71 6.90
CA TRP A 419 4.01 7.53 6.67
C TRP A 419 4.49 7.43 5.22
N LEU A 420 3.64 7.74 4.23
CA LEU A 420 3.95 7.62 2.81
C LEU A 420 4.56 8.91 2.28
N GLY A 421 3.92 10.05 2.57
CA GLY A 421 4.32 11.39 2.13
C GLY A 421 5.34 12.10 3.03
N ARG A 422 5.75 11.51 4.15
CA ARG A 422 6.68 12.09 5.14
C ARG A 422 6.19 13.42 5.73
N GLY A 423 4.88 13.56 5.91
CA GLY A 423 4.26 14.78 6.43
C GLY A 423 4.39 16.02 5.54
N LYS A 424 4.73 15.84 4.27
CA LYS A 424 4.94 16.95 3.31
C LYS A 424 3.66 17.34 2.55
N TYR A 425 2.62 16.51 2.62
CA TYR A 425 1.41 16.68 1.84
C TYR A 425 0.23 17.08 2.74
N ASN A 426 -0.71 17.75 2.13
CA ASN A 426 -2.01 18.15 2.63
C ASN A 426 -2.97 18.25 1.43
N ILE A 427 -4.25 18.58 1.64
CA ILE A 427 -5.21 18.70 0.53
C ILE A 427 -4.75 19.75 -0.48
N SER A 428 -4.32 20.91 -0.02
CA SER A 428 -3.88 22.00 -0.89
C SER A 428 -2.74 21.56 -1.81
N SER A 429 -1.70 20.93 -1.26
CA SER A 429 -0.54 20.46 -2.04
C SER A 429 -0.89 19.29 -2.98
N GLU A 430 -1.82 18.41 -2.58
CA GLU A 430 -2.31 17.35 -3.46
C GLU A 430 -3.08 17.96 -4.64
N LEU A 431 -4.00 18.90 -4.38
CA LEU A 431 -4.73 19.59 -5.43
C LEU A 431 -3.78 20.35 -6.38
N GLU A 432 -2.78 21.04 -5.83
CA GLU A 432 -1.76 21.73 -6.63
C GLU A 432 -1.00 20.75 -7.53
N ARG A 433 -0.62 19.59 -7.01
CA ARG A 433 0.09 18.55 -7.75
C ARG A 433 -0.68 18.05 -8.97
N TYR A 434 -2.00 17.84 -8.83
CA TYR A 434 -2.87 17.43 -9.93
C TYR A 434 -3.25 18.59 -10.85
N ASN A 435 -3.54 19.78 -10.31
CA ASN A 435 -3.91 20.94 -11.10
C ASN A 435 -2.79 21.46 -12.00
N ASN A 436 -1.52 21.27 -11.59
CA ASN A 436 -0.35 21.65 -12.38
C ASN A 436 -0.02 20.68 -13.52
N VAL A 437 -0.69 19.54 -13.64
CA VAL A 437 -0.46 18.61 -14.75
C VAL A 437 -0.91 19.25 -16.05
N THR A 438 -0.01 19.26 -17.03
CA THR A 438 -0.26 19.80 -18.37
C THR A 438 -0.55 18.69 -19.38
N ARG A 439 -1.02 19.07 -20.56
CA ARG A 439 -1.20 18.16 -21.70
C ARG A 439 0.14 17.48 -22.07
N GLU A 440 1.21 18.26 -22.06
CA GLU A 440 2.57 17.82 -22.36
C GLU A 440 3.04 16.77 -21.33
N ASP A 441 2.69 16.94 -20.06
CA ASP A 441 2.99 15.97 -19.01
C ASP A 441 2.29 14.64 -19.23
N VAL A 442 1.00 14.66 -19.56
CA VAL A 442 0.23 13.45 -19.88
C VAL A 442 0.83 12.73 -21.10
N MET A 443 1.14 13.45 -22.18
CA MET A 443 1.77 12.88 -23.38
C MET A 443 3.20 12.38 -23.10
N ARG A 444 3.95 13.07 -22.25
CA ARG A 444 5.29 12.66 -21.83
C ARG A 444 5.26 11.32 -21.08
N VAL A 445 4.35 11.14 -20.13
CA VAL A 445 4.25 9.87 -19.39
C VAL A 445 3.68 8.75 -20.27
N PHE A 446 2.74 9.02 -21.14
CA PHE A 446 2.28 8.06 -22.16
C PHE A 446 3.44 7.54 -22.99
N ASN A 447 4.25 8.42 -23.57
CA ASN A 447 5.41 8.06 -24.37
C ASN A 447 6.49 7.31 -23.56
N LYS A 448 6.62 7.63 -22.28
CA LYS A 448 7.67 7.05 -21.43
C LYS A 448 7.30 5.66 -20.91
N TYR A 449 6.04 5.43 -20.53
CA TYR A 449 5.63 4.24 -19.79
C TYR A 449 4.74 3.29 -20.57
N ILE A 450 4.03 3.75 -21.61
CA ILE A 450 3.02 2.97 -22.33
C ILE A 450 3.43 2.74 -23.80
N LYS A 451 3.63 3.82 -24.55
CA LYS A 451 3.92 3.74 -25.99
C LYS A 451 5.16 2.89 -26.27
N ASN A 452 5.01 1.85 -27.08
CA ASN A 452 6.08 0.93 -27.46
C ASN A 452 6.81 0.27 -26.27
N ARG A 453 6.13 0.20 -25.11
CA ARG A 453 6.66 -0.51 -23.95
C ARG A 453 6.14 -1.95 -23.92
N LYS A 454 6.89 -2.77 -23.21
CA LYS A 454 6.55 -4.17 -22.96
C LYS A 454 5.66 -4.27 -21.73
N ALA A 455 4.70 -5.20 -21.76
CA ALA A 455 3.69 -5.41 -20.73
C ALA A 455 3.71 -6.85 -20.22
N VAL A 456 3.16 -7.07 -19.05
CA VAL A 456 2.64 -8.36 -18.63
C VAL A 456 1.19 -8.46 -19.10
N ILE A 457 0.87 -9.51 -19.82
CA ILE A 457 -0.49 -9.83 -20.28
C ILE A 457 -0.96 -11.03 -19.44
N CYS A 458 -1.91 -10.78 -18.53
CA CYS A 458 -2.51 -11.81 -17.69
C CYS A 458 -3.91 -12.14 -18.21
N GLN A 459 -4.17 -13.43 -18.46
CA GLN A 459 -5.41 -13.92 -19.06
C GLN A 459 -6.06 -14.96 -18.15
N VAL A 460 -7.26 -14.64 -17.62
CA VAL A 460 -8.05 -15.58 -16.83
C VAL A 460 -9.14 -16.18 -17.72
N ARG A 461 -9.10 -17.49 -17.85
CA ARG A 461 -10.02 -18.25 -18.71
C ARG A 461 -11.16 -18.81 -17.89
N PRO A 462 -12.41 -18.75 -18.40
CA PRO A 462 -13.51 -19.42 -17.74
C PRO A 462 -13.39 -20.94 -17.87
N LYS A 463 -13.70 -21.66 -16.80
CA LYS A 463 -13.99 -23.10 -16.85
C LYS A 463 -15.31 -23.27 -17.60
N SER A 464 -15.24 -23.65 -18.87
CA SER A 464 -16.44 -23.99 -19.67
C SER A 464 -16.69 -25.47 -19.62
N PRO A 465 -17.95 -25.96 -19.73
CA PRO A 465 -18.25 -27.36 -19.96
C PRO A 465 -17.61 -27.91 -21.24
N PHE A 466 -17.14 -27.02 -22.13
CA PHE A 466 -16.44 -27.38 -23.38
C PHE A 466 -14.91 -27.42 -23.23
N VAL A 467 -14.34 -26.97 -22.12
CA VAL A 467 -12.88 -26.82 -21.91
C VAL A 467 -12.19 -28.18 -21.70
N GLU A 468 -12.85 -29.19 -21.15
CA GLU A 468 -12.26 -30.56 -21.07
C GLU A 468 -11.77 -31.07 -22.42
N LYS A 469 -12.33 -30.56 -23.51
CA LYS A 469 -11.94 -30.91 -24.89
C LYS A 469 -10.82 -29.99 -25.43
N LEU A 470 -10.64 -28.79 -24.86
CA LEU A 470 -9.67 -27.76 -25.29
C LEU A 470 -8.32 -27.91 -24.60
N ASP A 471 -8.24 -28.37 -23.35
CA ASP A 471 -6.97 -28.57 -22.64
C ASP A 471 -6.02 -29.53 -23.36
N SER A 472 -6.56 -30.40 -24.22
CA SER A 472 -5.78 -31.26 -25.12
C SER A 472 -5.31 -30.57 -26.42
N MET A 473 -5.75 -29.33 -26.70
CA MET A 473 -5.55 -28.66 -28.00
C MET A 473 -4.78 -27.33 -27.90
N ILE A 474 -4.36 -26.89 -26.70
CA ILE A 474 -3.71 -25.59 -26.55
C ILE A 474 -2.24 -25.64 -26.96
N SER A 475 -1.99 -25.35 -28.22
CA SER A 475 -0.73 -24.75 -28.65
C SER A 475 -0.92 -23.23 -28.67
N ILE A 476 -0.74 -22.61 -27.52
CA ILE A 476 -0.78 -21.15 -27.41
C ILE A 476 0.47 -20.59 -28.04
N ASN A 477 0.30 -19.62 -28.96
CA ASN A 477 1.30 -18.91 -29.74
C ASN A 477 2.75 -19.37 -29.48
N PRO A 478 3.41 -20.12 -30.38
CA PRO A 478 4.75 -20.68 -30.16
C PRO A 478 5.83 -19.65 -29.86
N ASN A 479 5.55 -18.35 -30.01
CA ASN A 479 6.43 -17.24 -29.66
C ASN A 479 6.11 -16.60 -28.30
N SER A 480 5.12 -17.10 -27.56
CA SER A 480 4.79 -16.61 -26.21
C SER A 480 5.36 -17.58 -25.17
N ASN A 481 6.13 -17.03 -24.23
CA ASN A 481 6.46 -17.76 -23.00
C ASN A 481 5.24 -17.72 -22.07
N LEU A 482 4.13 -18.34 -22.51
CA LEU A 482 2.96 -18.49 -21.65
C LEU A 482 3.29 -19.57 -20.63
N ILE A 483 3.40 -19.18 -19.37
CA ILE A 483 3.43 -20.12 -18.26
C ILE A 483 1.96 -20.44 -17.96
N LEU A 484 1.50 -21.58 -18.46
CA LEU A 484 0.26 -22.19 -18.01
C LEU A 484 0.65 -23.06 -16.81
N GLU A 485 0.44 -22.56 -15.62
CA GLU A 485 0.36 -23.48 -14.49
C GLU A 485 -0.97 -24.23 -14.59
N GLU A 486 -0.89 -25.56 -14.61
CA GLU A 486 -2.03 -26.41 -14.30
C GLU A 486 -2.54 -25.99 -12.93
N ASP A 487 -3.88 -26.03 -12.77
CA ASP A 487 -4.57 -25.81 -11.48
C ASP A 487 -3.75 -26.51 -10.39
N PRO A 488 -3.15 -25.78 -9.43
CA PRO A 488 -2.45 -26.44 -8.37
C PRO A 488 -3.44 -27.38 -7.70
N GLN A 489 -3.18 -28.68 -7.80
CA GLN A 489 -3.97 -29.68 -7.08
C GLN A 489 -3.74 -29.46 -5.60
N TYR A 490 -4.71 -28.83 -4.97
CA TYR A 490 -4.86 -28.77 -3.55
C TYR A 490 -5.76 -29.89 -3.05
#